data_bbd84ff7b874cadbf201c64eb0aecb4e
#
_entry.id   bbd84ff7b874cadbf201c64eb0aecb4e
#
_cell.length_a   1.000
_cell.length_b   1.000
_cell.length_c   1.000
_cell.angle_alpha   90.00
_cell.angle_beta   90.00
_cell.angle_gamma   90.00
#
_symmetry.space_group_name_H-M   'P 1'
#
loop_
_entity.id
_entity.type
_entity.pdbx_description
1 polymer ?
#
loop_
_entity_poly.entity_id
_entity_poly.type
_entity_poly.pdbx_seq_one_letter_code
_entity_poly.pdbx_strand_id
1 'polypeptide(L)'
;MNEIIKDLYEMGLGKTFYDIFFALGFVSVLVGLIWFGKKLEFPLKKVAALVFIVYPLVVLWMFIMFWMESGFSTWGGNNIVRIFVYVPLIGLPVAKWLKMEKYKALSLLSFAPLMVHGVSHFGCVFFGCCQGYTCSWGVYNPFYQDIRFPIQPIEALTAVAIVFYLFYRAKKGTMFRMVLNTR
;
A
#
# COMPACT_ATOMS: atom_id res chain seq x y z
N MET A 1 20.10 0.58 16.83
CA MET A 1 18.82 0.84 16.10
C MET A 1 17.72 1.26 17.07
N ASN A 2 17.44 0.50 18.14
CA ASN A 2 16.35 0.83 19.08
C ASN A 2 16.54 2.17 19.80
N GLU A 3 17.76 2.51 20.22
CA GLU A 3 18.07 3.82 20.80
C GLU A 3 17.82 4.97 19.81
N ILE A 4 18.26 4.81 18.56
CA ILE A 4 18.02 5.82 17.53
C ILE A 4 16.52 6.07 17.32
N ILE A 5 15.71 5.01 17.28
CA ILE A 5 14.24 5.16 17.13
C ILE A 5 13.66 5.90 18.34
N LYS A 6 14.11 5.56 19.55
CA LYS A 6 13.70 6.22 20.78
C LYS A 6 14.05 7.70 20.77
N ASP A 7 15.31 8.02 20.47
CA ASP A 7 15.80 9.41 20.41
C ASP A 7 15.02 10.23 19.38
N LEU A 8 14.81 9.69 18.18
CA LEU A 8 14.03 10.35 17.12
C LEU A 8 12.58 10.62 17.55
N TYR A 9 11.98 9.70 18.30
CA TYR A 9 10.62 9.87 18.80
C TYR A 9 10.57 10.93 19.91
N GLU A 10 11.51 10.89 20.85
CA GLU A 10 11.62 11.88 21.95
C GLU A 10 11.88 13.30 21.42
N MET A 11 12.62 13.42 20.31
CA MET A 11 12.80 14.69 19.60
C MET A 11 11.56 15.14 18.80
N GLY A 12 10.46 14.39 18.81
CA GLY A 12 9.25 14.68 18.04
C GLY A 12 9.37 14.43 16.54
N LEU A 13 10.46 13.83 16.08
CA LEU A 13 10.72 13.56 14.66
C LEU A 13 10.04 12.30 14.13
N GLY A 14 9.52 11.43 14.98
CA GLY A 14 8.89 10.17 14.58
C GLY A 14 7.73 10.40 13.60
N LYS A 15 6.86 11.40 13.87
CA LYS A 15 5.78 11.78 12.95
C LYS A 15 6.31 12.33 11.63
N THR A 16 7.34 13.14 11.66
CA THR A 16 7.96 13.71 10.43
C THR A 16 8.50 12.62 9.52
N PHE A 17 9.19 11.61 10.07
CA PHE A 17 9.64 10.46 9.29
C PHE A 17 8.46 9.67 8.71
N TYR A 18 7.41 9.46 9.51
CA TYR A 18 6.20 8.81 9.01
C TYR A 18 5.60 9.56 7.81
N ASP A 19 5.44 10.87 7.91
CA ASP A 19 4.87 11.71 6.85
C ASP A 19 5.75 11.69 5.58
N ILE A 20 7.09 11.71 5.73
CA ILE A 20 8.03 11.58 4.61
C ILE A 20 7.89 10.22 3.91
N PHE A 21 7.92 9.12 4.64
CA PHE A 21 7.78 7.78 4.04
C PHE A 21 6.39 7.58 3.41
N PHE A 22 5.35 8.17 3.99
CA PHE A 22 4.02 8.15 3.44
C PHE A 22 3.95 8.91 2.11
N ALA A 23 4.52 10.11 2.04
CA ALA A 23 4.64 10.88 0.81
C ALA A 23 5.47 10.16 -0.26
N LEU A 24 6.61 9.57 0.12
CA LEU A 24 7.43 8.74 -0.77
C LEU A 24 6.67 7.53 -1.29
N GLY A 25 5.80 6.92 -0.47
CA GLY A 25 4.90 5.85 -0.88
C GLY A 25 3.98 6.29 -2.03
N PHE A 26 3.37 7.46 -1.94
CA PHE A 26 2.53 8.00 -3.02
C PHE A 26 3.33 8.32 -4.28
N VAL A 27 4.49 8.94 -4.15
CA VAL A 27 5.37 9.22 -5.31
C VAL A 27 5.76 7.91 -6.00
N SER A 28 6.14 6.89 -5.24
CA SER A 28 6.49 5.58 -5.78
C SER A 28 5.34 4.92 -6.54
N VAL A 29 4.10 5.08 -6.05
CA VAL A 29 2.89 4.63 -6.75
C VAL A 29 2.73 5.33 -8.09
N LEU A 30 2.84 6.67 -8.14
CA LEU A 30 2.67 7.41 -9.39
C LEU A 30 3.68 6.95 -10.44
N VAL A 31 4.95 6.86 -10.06
CA VAL A 31 6.02 6.36 -10.94
C VAL A 31 5.75 4.92 -11.38
N GLY A 32 5.41 4.06 -10.43
CA GLY A 32 5.13 2.65 -10.67
C GLY A 32 3.93 2.44 -11.58
N LEU A 33 2.83 3.17 -11.39
CA LEU A 33 1.62 3.06 -12.20
C LEU A 33 1.85 3.53 -13.65
N ILE A 34 2.62 4.61 -13.85
CA ILE A 34 2.99 5.07 -15.19
C ILE A 34 3.82 3.98 -15.88
N TRP A 35 4.82 3.44 -15.21
CA TRP A 35 5.69 2.41 -15.78
C TRP A 35 4.91 1.12 -16.06
N PHE A 36 4.16 0.64 -15.08
CA PHE A 36 3.41 -0.61 -15.18
C PHE A 36 2.26 -0.50 -16.19
N GLY A 37 1.57 0.65 -16.20
CA GLY A 37 0.52 0.95 -17.19
C GLY A 37 1.05 0.92 -18.63
N LYS A 38 2.24 1.48 -18.87
CA LYS A 38 2.92 1.38 -20.18
C LYS A 38 3.25 -0.06 -20.55
N LYS A 39 3.71 -0.87 -19.59
CA LYS A 39 4.00 -2.31 -19.82
C LYS A 39 2.75 -3.13 -20.10
N LEU A 40 1.62 -2.72 -19.55
CA LEU A 40 0.30 -3.31 -19.80
C LEU A 40 -0.36 -2.81 -21.09
N GLU A 41 0.32 -1.89 -21.81
CA GLU A 41 -0.16 -1.29 -23.05
C GLU A 41 -1.45 -0.47 -22.87
N PHE A 42 -1.68 0.07 -21.66
CA PHE A 42 -2.78 0.97 -21.42
C PHE A 42 -2.42 2.42 -21.76
N PRO A 43 -3.32 3.16 -22.42
CA PRO A 43 -3.18 4.59 -22.57
C PRO A 43 -3.09 5.26 -21.19
N LEU A 44 -2.13 6.16 -21.00
CA LEU A 44 -1.91 6.85 -19.72
C LEU A 44 -3.17 7.53 -19.18
N LYS A 45 -4.01 8.09 -20.08
CA LYS A 45 -5.30 8.69 -19.72
C LYS A 45 -6.24 7.71 -19.02
N LYS A 46 -6.29 6.43 -19.45
CA LYS A 46 -7.10 5.40 -18.80
C LYS A 46 -6.52 4.98 -17.45
N VAL A 47 -5.20 4.88 -17.35
CA VAL A 47 -4.51 4.59 -16.08
C VAL A 47 -4.80 5.70 -15.07
N ALA A 48 -4.64 6.95 -15.48
CA ALA A 48 -4.93 8.11 -14.64
C ALA A 48 -6.41 8.13 -14.21
N ALA A 49 -7.34 7.98 -15.15
CA ALA A 49 -8.77 7.94 -14.83
C ALA A 49 -9.12 6.82 -13.85
N LEU A 50 -8.57 5.61 -14.04
CA LEU A 50 -8.79 4.49 -13.14
C LEU A 50 -8.32 4.83 -11.72
N VAL A 51 -7.11 5.37 -11.59
CA VAL A 51 -6.50 5.71 -10.29
C VAL A 51 -7.26 6.84 -9.61
N PHE A 52 -7.51 7.95 -10.31
CA PHE A 52 -8.20 9.12 -9.74
C PHE A 52 -9.66 8.86 -9.39
N ILE A 53 -10.31 7.85 -9.96
CA ILE A 53 -11.68 7.46 -9.60
C ILE A 53 -11.65 6.41 -8.47
N VAL A 54 -10.87 5.35 -8.62
CA VAL A 54 -10.94 4.19 -7.72
C VAL A 54 -10.40 4.51 -6.35
N TYR A 55 -9.21 5.14 -6.26
CA TYR A 55 -8.57 5.33 -4.95
C TYR A 55 -9.33 6.31 -4.04
N PRO A 56 -9.85 7.46 -4.51
CA PRO A 56 -10.72 8.30 -3.69
C PRO A 56 -11.98 7.58 -3.22
N LEU A 57 -12.60 6.78 -4.10
CA LEU A 57 -13.79 6.00 -3.72
C LEU A 57 -13.46 4.91 -2.67
N VAL A 58 -12.33 4.23 -2.81
CA VAL A 58 -11.86 3.25 -1.82
C VAL A 58 -11.60 3.92 -0.47
N VAL A 59 -10.90 5.06 -0.48
CA VAL A 59 -10.61 5.83 0.74
C VAL A 59 -11.91 6.30 1.40
N LEU A 60 -12.83 6.88 0.64
CA LEU A 60 -14.13 7.30 1.14
C LEU A 60 -14.91 6.12 1.74
N TRP A 61 -14.94 4.98 1.05
CA TRP A 61 -15.59 3.77 1.54
C TRP A 61 -14.97 3.24 2.83
N MET A 62 -13.64 3.26 2.92
CA MET A 62 -12.93 2.86 4.14
C MET A 62 -13.28 3.76 5.33
N PHE A 63 -13.37 5.08 5.12
CA PHE A 63 -13.82 6.00 6.17
C PHE A 63 -15.25 5.73 6.62
N ILE A 64 -16.17 5.51 5.68
CA ILE A 64 -17.58 5.18 5.99
C ILE A 64 -17.64 3.89 6.81
N MET A 65 -16.96 2.83 6.38
CA MET A 65 -16.96 1.55 7.08
C MET A 65 -16.36 1.66 8.49
N PHE A 66 -15.25 2.38 8.64
CA PHE A 66 -14.66 2.61 9.97
C PHE A 66 -15.61 3.41 10.88
N TRP A 67 -16.23 4.45 10.34
CA TRP A 67 -17.20 5.26 11.08
C TRP A 67 -18.39 4.42 11.55
N MET A 68 -18.93 3.56 10.70
CA MET A 68 -19.98 2.63 11.06
C MET A 68 -19.54 1.63 12.14
N GLU A 69 -18.32 1.06 12.03
CA GLU A 69 -17.79 0.10 13.01
C GLU A 69 -17.50 0.74 14.37
N SER A 70 -17.14 2.03 14.40
CA SER A 70 -16.91 2.77 15.64
C SER A 70 -18.20 3.24 16.31
N GLY A 71 -19.38 2.79 15.83
CA GLY A 71 -20.67 3.26 16.31
C GLY A 71 -20.89 4.76 16.11
N PHE A 72 -20.39 5.30 14.99
CA PHE A 72 -20.45 6.71 14.59
C PHE A 72 -19.71 7.68 15.53
N SER A 73 -18.80 7.15 16.37
CA SER A 73 -18.11 7.93 17.39
C SER A 73 -16.78 8.55 16.94
N THR A 74 -16.07 7.88 16.01
CA THR A 74 -14.74 8.30 15.58
C THR A 74 -14.56 8.18 14.07
N TRP A 75 -13.71 9.05 13.51
CA TRP A 75 -13.27 8.99 12.13
C TRP A 75 -11.81 8.55 12.08
N GLY A 76 -11.48 7.58 11.25
CA GLY A 76 -10.11 7.15 11.01
C GLY A 76 -9.95 5.63 11.09
N GLY A 77 -8.73 5.17 10.95
CA GLY A 77 -8.39 3.76 10.96
C GLY A 77 -8.37 3.14 9.55
N ASN A 78 -7.17 2.87 9.10
CA ASN A 78 -6.91 2.21 7.83
C ASN A 78 -6.43 0.78 8.09
N ASN A 79 -7.08 -0.19 7.45
CA ASN A 79 -6.62 -1.57 7.45
C ASN A 79 -6.24 -1.95 6.01
N ILE A 80 -4.97 -2.30 5.82
CA ILE A 80 -4.45 -2.64 4.49
C ILE A 80 -5.19 -3.82 3.86
N VAL A 81 -5.65 -4.78 4.66
CA VAL A 81 -6.42 -5.92 4.16
C VAL A 81 -7.71 -5.45 3.47
N ARG A 82 -8.36 -4.42 4.01
CA ARG A 82 -9.56 -3.82 3.40
C ARG A 82 -9.25 -3.19 2.05
N ILE A 83 -8.09 -2.55 1.91
CA ILE A 83 -7.67 -1.97 0.63
C ILE A 83 -7.58 -3.06 -0.45
N PHE A 84 -6.97 -4.21 -0.13
CA PHE A 84 -6.87 -5.33 -1.07
C PHE A 84 -8.23 -5.92 -1.47
N VAL A 85 -9.24 -5.79 -0.64
CA VAL A 85 -10.62 -6.22 -0.96
C VAL A 85 -11.36 -5.14 -1.75
N TYR A 86 -11.33 -3.89 -1.30
CA TYR A 86 -12.14 -2.82 -1.89
C TYR A 86 -11.58 -2.30 -3.21
N VAL A 87 -10.26 -2.29 -3.39
CA VAL A 87 -9.65 -1.86 -4.66
C VAL A 87 -10.15 -2.69 -5.84
N PRO A 88 -10.12 -4.04 -5.84
CA PRO A 88 -10.70 -4.80 -6.93
C PRO A 88 -12.23 -4.70 -7.01
N LEU A 89 -12.92 -4.64 -5.87
CA LEU A 89 -14.39 -4.58 -5.83
C LEU A 89 -14.93 -3.31 -6.52
N ILE A 90 -14.33 -2.16 -6.24
CA ILE A 90 -14.68 -0.86 -6.83
C ILE A 90 -14.00 -0.70 -8.19
N GLY A 91 -12.76 -1.12 -8.32
CA GLY A 91 -11.94 -0.87 -9.48
C GLY A 91 -12.30 -1.68 -10.70
N LEU A 92 -12.79 -2.91 -10.56
CA LEU A 92 -13.19 -3.72 -11.71
C LEU A 92 -14.41 -3.17 -12.46
N PRO A 93 -15.50 -2.70 -11.82
CA PRO A 93 -16.57 -1.99 -12.48
C PRO A 93 -16.09 -0.73 -13.22
N VAL A 94 -15.22 0.08 -12.60
CA VAL A 94 -14.64 1.27 -13.22
C VAL A 94 -13.75 0.89 -14.42
N ALA A 95 -12.91 -0.14 -14.29
CA ALA A 95 -12.09 -0.64 -15.39
C ALA A 95 -12.95 -1.12 -16.58
N LYS A 96 -14.06 -1.81 -16.30
CA LYS A 96 -15.03 -2.22 -17.32
C LYS A 96 -15.65 -1.01 -18.03
N TRP A 97 -16.05 0.00 -17.27
CA TRP A 97 -16.57 1.26 -17.83
C TRP A 97 -15.54 1.97 -18.71
N LEU A 98 -14.26 1.98 -18.32
CA LEU A 98 -13.14 2.52 -19.11
C LEU A 98 -12.74 1.63 -20.30
N LYS A 99 -13.43 0.51 -20.52
CA LYS A 99 -13.10 -0.48 -21.56
C LYS A 99 -11.64 -0.97 -21.44
N MET A 100 -11.22 -1.29 -20.23
CA MET A 100 -9.91 -1.88 -19.93
C MET A 100 -10.03 -3.42 -19.80
N GLU A 101 -8.99 -4.13 -20.19
CA GLU A 101 -8.94 -5.59 -20.00
C GLU A 101 -8.91 -5.93 -18.50
N LYS A 102 -9.83 -6.80 -18.07
CA LYS A 102 -10.10 -7.12 -16.66
C LYS A 102 -8.84 -7.51 -15.89
N TYR A 103 -8.06 -8.47 -16.41
CA TYR A 103 -6.92 -9.03 -15.68
C TYR A 103 -5.73 -8.06 -15.64
N LYS A 104 -5.50 -7.32 -16.72
CA LYS A 104 -4.50 -6.25 -16.75
C LYS A 104 -4.88 -5.11 -15.81
N ALA A 105 -6.16 -4.74 -15.77
CA ALA A 105 -6.66 -3.72 -14.85
C ALA A 105 -6.53 -4.17 -13.38
N LEU A 106 -6.86 -5.43 -13.07
CA LEU A 106 -6.68 -6.00 -11.74
C LEU A 106 -5.22 -5.98 -11.30
N SER A 107 -4.29 -6.35 -12.19
CA SER A 107 -2.85 -6.30 -11.91
C SER A 107 -2.40 -4.87 -11.58
N LEU A 108 -2.88 -3.87 -12.33
CA LEU A 108 -2.58 -2.47 -12.10
C LEU A 108 -3.14 -1.98 -10.76
N LEU A 109 -4.38 -2.35 -10.45
CA LEU A 109 -5.06 -1.98 -9.20
C LEU A 109 -4.41 -2.59 -7.96
N SER A 110 -3.92 -3.83 -8.05
CA SER A 110 -3.25 -4.50 -6.93
C SER A 110 -1.83 -3.99 -6.68
N PHE A 111 -1.19 -3.41 -7.69
CA PHE A 111 0.18 -2.92 -7.61
C PHE A 111 0.31 -1.70 -6.69
N ALA A 112 -0.61 -0.74 -6.79
CA ALA A 112 -0.50 0.52 -6.06
C ALA A 112 -0.61 0.36 -4.52
N PRO A 113 -1.54 -0.44 -3.95
CA PRO A 113 -1.56 -0.69 -2.52
C PRO A 113 -0.27 -1.32 -2.00
N LEU A 114 0.32 -2.25 -2.76
CA LEU A 114 1.61 -2.86 -2.40
C LEU A 114 2.73 -1.83 -2.35
N MET A 115 2.79 -0.91 -3.31
CA MET A 115 3.80 0.15 -3.34
C MET A 115 3.66 1.11 -2.16
N VAL A 116 2.45 1.63 -1.91
CA VAL A 116 2.21 2.52 -0.75
C VAL A 116 2.57 1.80 0.53
N HIS A 117 2.03 0.60 0.72
CA HIS A 117 2.24 -0.17 1.94
C HIS A 117 3.73 -0.47 2.17
N GLY A 118 4.42 -0.97 1.14
CA GLY A 118 5.84 -1.29 1.26
C GLY A 118 6.72 -0.12 1.67
N VAL A 119 6.44 1.08 1.16
CA VAL A 119 7.24 2.26 1.49
C VAL A 119 6.78 2.93 2.78
N SER A 120 5.47 3.10 2.99
CA SER A 120 4.95 3.81 4.16
C SER A 120 5.16 3.05 5.48
N HIS A 121 5.19 1.71 5.45
CA HIS A 121 5.44 0.90 6.65
C HIS A 121 6.84 1.08 7.25
N PHE A 122 7.83 1.53 6.46
CA PHE A 122 9.09 1.97 7.05
C PHE A 122 8.89 3.20 7.96
N GLY A 123 7.99 4.12 7.59
CA GLY A 123 7.61 5.25 8.45
C GLY A 123 6.92 4.81 9.75
N CYS A 124 6.11 3.75 9.71
CA CYS A 124 5.45 3.20 10.89
C CYS A 124 6.43 2.72 11.99
N VAL A 125 7.66 2.34 11.61
CA VAL A 125 8.71 1.97 12.58
C VAL A 125 9.05 3.15 13.47
N PHE A 126 9.16 4.35 12.92
CA PHE A 126 9.51 5.57 13.65
C PHE A 126 8.35 6.16 14.43
N PHE A 127 7.13 5.94 13.97
CA PHE A 127 5.92 6.46 14.62
C PHE A 127 5.30 5.47 15.60
N GLY A 128 5.56 4.15 15.45
CA GLY A 128 5.04 3.11 16.34
C GLY A 128 3.57 2.74 16.11
N CYS A 129 2.97 3.11 14.96
CA CYS A 129 1.53 2.97 14.74
C CYS A 129 1.04 1.53 14.47
N CYS A 130 1.89 0.63 13.99
CA CYS A 130 1.55 -0.75 13.70
C CYS A 130 2.15 -1.66 14.78
N GLN A 131 1.28 -2.34 15.53
CA GLN A 131 1.68 -3.07 16.72
C GLN A 131 2.08 -4.50 16.38
N GLY A 132 3.31 -4.89 16.76
CA GLY A 132 3.64 -6.29 17.00
C GLY A 132 3.28 -6.69 18.45
N TYR A 133 3.42 -7.95 18.80
CA TYR A 133 3.35 -8.40 20.18
C TYR A 133 4.67 -8.12 20.93
N THR A 134 4.59 -7.92 22.25
CA THR A 134 5.78 -7.74 23.10
C THR A 134 6.64 -8.98 23.06
N CYS A 135 7.95 -8.82 22.87
CA CYS A 135 8.92 -9.92 22.83
C CYS A 135 10.28 -9.47 23.35
N SER A 136 11.16 -10.44 23.65
CA SER A 136 12.51 -10.17 24.18
C SER A 136 13.49 -9.65 23.11
N TRP A 137 13.15 -9.76 21.84
CA TRP A 137 13.93 -9.28 20.69
C TRP A 137 13.01 -8.56 19.69
N GLY A 138 13.51 -7.57 19.01
CA GLY A 138 12.68 -6.85 18.04
C GLY A 138 13.06 -5.39 17.90
N VAL A 139 12.07 -4.59 17.54
CA VAL A 139 12.20 -3.14 17.33
C VAL A 139 11.50 -2.41 18.47
N TYR A 140 12.14 -1.36 18.99
CA TYR A 140 11.52 -0.48 19.97
C TYR A 140 10.29 0.19 19.36
N ASN A 141 9.16 0.05 20.04
CA ASN A 141 7.93 0.73 19.66
C ASN A 141 7.76 1.98 20.53
N PRO A 142 7.87 3.17 19.95
CA PRO A 142 7.83 4.41 20.74
C PRO A 142 6.46 4.71 21.36
N PHE A 143 5.37 4.22 20.77
CA PHE A 143 4.02 4.42 21.30
C PHE A 143 3.76 3.61 22.57
N TYR A 144 4.27 2.36 22.62
CA TYR A 144 4.12 1.46 23.77
C TYR A 144 5.31 1.50 24.74
N GLN A 145 6.41 2.14 24.33
CA GLN A 145 7.65 2.24 25.08
C GLN A 145 8.25 0.85 25.45
N ASP A 146 8.05 -0.13 24.59
CA ASP A 146 8.57 -1.50 24.77
C ASP A 146 9.18 -2.05 23.48
N ILE A 147 9.85 -3.22 23.58
CA ILE A 147 10.38 -3.95 22.42
C ILE A 147 9.28 -4.88 21.90
N ARG A 148 8.98 -4.75 20.60
CA ARG A 148 7.94 -5.52 19.92
C ARG A 148 8.45 -6.25 18.70
N PHE A 149 7.75 -7.32 18.37
CA PHE A 149 8.01 -8.08 17.14
C PHE A 149 7.98 -7.13 15.92
N PRO A 150 9.02 -7.17 15.04
CA PRO A 150 9.22 -6.16 13.99
C PRO A 150 8.30 -6.40 12.79
N ILE A 151 6.98 -6.32 13.01
CA ILE A 151 5.99 -6.59 11.97
C ILE A 151 6.06 -5.56 10.83
N GLN A 152 6.28 -4.29 11.15
CA GLN A 152 6.33 -3.20 10.16
C GLN A 152 7.46 -3.40 9.12
N PRO A 153 8.73 -3.60 9.52
CA PRO A 153 9.78 -3.82 8.54
C PRO A 153 9.62 -5.15 7.79
N ILE A 154 9.05 -6.19 8.42
CA ILE A 154 8.80 -7.47 7.74
C ILE A 154 7.74 -7.29 6.65
N GLU A 155 6.62 -6.63 6.95
CA GLU A 155 5.58 -6.35 5.96
C GLU A 155 6.09 -5.43 4.85
N ALA A 156 6.84 -4.38 5.20
CA ALA A 156 7.45 -3.47 4.24
C ALA A 156 8.38 -4.21 3.27
N LEU A 157 9.31 -5.01 3.78
CA LEU A 157 10.24 -5.79 2.98
C LEU A 157 9.51 -6.83 2.11
N THR A 158 8.49 -7.49 2.66
CA THR A 158 7.67 -8.45 1.90
C THR A 158 6.95 -7.76 0.75
N ALA A 159 6.30 -6.62 0.99
CA ALA A 159 5.62 -5.86 -0.05
C ALA A 159 6.60 -5.39 -1.14
N VAL A 160 7.76 -4.86 -0.75
CA VAL A 160 8.82 -4.45 -1.67
C VAL A 160 9.33 -5.64 -2.49
N ALA A 161 9.56 -6.80 -1.87
CA ALA A 161 10.00 -8.02 -2.57
C ALA A 161 8.96 -8.47 -3.62
N ILE A 162 7.66 -8.44 -3.26
CA ILE A 162 6.58 -8.75 -4.19
C ILE A 162 6.57 -7.77 -5.37
N VAL A 163 6.73 -6.47 -5.12
CA VAL A 163 6.81 -5.45 -6.16
C VAL A 163 7.98 -5.71 -7.10
N PHE A 164 9.18 -5.97 -6.58
CA PHE A 164 10.34 -6.32 -7.41
C PHE A 164 10.11 -7.60 -8.23
N TYR A 165 9.49 -8.61 -7.65
CA TYR A 165 9.12 -9.82 -8.37
C TYR A 165 8.15 -9.53 -9.51
N LEU A 166 7.13 -8.70 -9.29
CA LEU A 166 6.17 -8.28 -10.32
C LEU A 166 6.86 -7.50 -11.45
N PHE A 167 7.78 -6.58 -11.10
CA PHE A 167 8.60 -5.86 -12.09
C PHE A 167 9.45 -6.81 -12.93
N TYR A 168 10.12 -7.75 -12.29
CA TYR A 168 10.93 -8.75 -12.98
C TYR A 168 10.11 -9.59 -13.95
N ARG A 169 8.94 -10.07 -13.51
CA ARG A 169 8.00 -10.85 -14.35
C ARG A 169 7.46 -10.02 -15.52
N ALA A 170 7.09 -8.77 -15.28
CA ALA A 170 6.63 -7.85 -16.31
C ALA A 170 7.73 -7.54 -17.35
N LYS A 171 8.99 -7.38 -16.91
CA LYS A 171 10.13 -7.18 -17.81
C LYS A 171 10.37 -8.40 -18.72
N LYS A 172 10.24 -9.61 -18.19
CA LYS A 172 10.40 -10.86 -18.96
C LYS A 172 9.21 -11.21 -19.87
N GLY A 173 8.11 -10.46 -19.84
CA GLY A 173 6.90 -10.77 -20.61
C GLY A 173 6.17 -12.05 -20.15
N THR A 174 6.64 -12.69 -19.08
CA THR A 174 6.07 -13.95 -18.58
C THR A 174 4.80 -13.75 -17.78
N MET A 175 4.56 -12.52 -17.29
CA MET A 175 3.36 -12.19 -16.52
C MET A 175 2.08 -12.31 -17.34
N PHE A 176 2.16 -12.10 -18.65
CA PHE A 176 1.00 -12.12 -19.55
C PHE A 176 0.75 -13.47 -20.20
N ARG A 177 1.76 -14.34 -20.32
CA ARG A 177 1.58 -15.69 -20.88
C ARG A 177 0.65 -16.56 -20.02
N MET A 178 0.64 -16.41 -18.69
CA MET A 178 -0.29 -17.15 -17.83
C MET A 178 -1.74 -16.67 -18.02
N VAL A 179 -1.96 -15.40 -18.27
CA VAL A 179 -3.31 -14.82 -18.46
C VAL A 179 -3.87 -15.14 -19.84
N LEU A 180 -3.00 -15.28 -20.85
CA LEU A 180 -3.41 -15.61 -22.22
C LEU A 180 -3.64 -17.10 -22.46
N ASN A 181 -3.01 -17.99 -21.67
CA ASN A 181 -3.19 -19.44 -21.79
C ASN A 181 -4.41 -19.99 -21.03
N THR A 182 -5.21 -19.14 -20.41
CA THR A 182 -6.47 -19.51 -19.73
C THR A 182 -7.71 -19.20 -20.58
N ARG A 183 -7.54 -19.05 -21.89
CA ARG A 183 -8.64 -18.99 -22.87
C ARG A 183 -8.86 -20.31 -23.56
#